data_93f902d110ef494ab5f09ff0c2809ed0
#
_entry.id   93f902d110ef494ab5f09ff0c2809ed0
#
_cell.length_a   1.000
_cell.length_b   1.000
_cell.length_c   1.000
_cell.angle_alpha   90.00
_cell.angle_beta   90.00
_cell.angle_gamma   90.00
#
_symmetry.space_group_name_H-M   'P 1'
#
loop_
_entity.id
_entity.type
_entity.pdbx_description
1 polymer ?
#
loop_
_entity_poly.entity_id
_entity_poly.type
_entity_poly.pdbx_seq_one_letter_code
_entity_poly.pdbx_strand_id
1 'polypeptide(L)'
;DVSDHFTKPEEVKKFVEETGIDCLAVAIGTAHGRYHGTPHIDFDLLKQITDVVDIPLVLHGGSGTGDENLRKAVKNGIQKVNLATELVVAGKEELETFIQDKNFDKWQLIPSFIKGYSDRLEHYVKLFDQENRAW
;
A
#
# COMPACT_ATOMS: atom_id res chain seq x y z
N ASP A 1 15.79 -0.72 -17.43
CA ASP A 1 16.03 -0.43 -16.02
C ASP A 1 14.72 0.04 -15.38
N VAL A 2 14.42 -0.40 -14.16
CA VAL A 2 13.17 -0.02 -13.48
C VAL A 2 13.13 1.49 -13.18
N SER A 3 14.29 2.09 -12.98
CA SER A 3 14.46 3.52 -12.74
C SER A 3 14.08 4.42 -13.92
N ASP A 4 14.06 3.89 -15.15
CA ASP A 4 13.64 4.66 -16.34
C ASP A 4 12.15 5.06 -16.30
N HIS A 5 11.37 4.46 -15.39
CA HIS A 5 9.96 4.70 -15.20
C HIS A 5 9.64 5.46 -13.91
N PHE A 6 10.65 5.95 -13.20
CA PHE A 6 10.43 6.73 -11.98
C PHE A 6 9.86 8.10 -12.31
N THR A 7 9.03 8.59 -11.41
CA THR A 7 8.43 9.93 -11.53
C THR A 7 9.52 11.01 -11.42
N LYS A 8 9.50 11.99 -12.31
CA LYS A 8 10.46 13.10 -12.29
C LYS A 8 9.86 14.32 -11.62
N PRO A 9 10.53 14.91 -10.61
CA PRO A 9 9.98 16.04 -9.84
C PRO A 9 9.56 17.24 -10.71
N GLU A 10 10.32 17.56 -11.75
CA GLU A 10 9.99 18.64 -12.68
C GLU A 10 8.70 18.39 -13.48
N GLU A 11 8.42 17.13 -13.81
CA GLU A 11 7.19 16.74 -14.52
C GLU A 11 5.99 16.76 -13.55
N VAL A 12 6.18 16.41 -12.27
CA VAL A 12 5.13 16.44 -11.24
C VAL A 12 4.57 17.84 -11.06
N LYS A 13 5.42 18.82 -10.84
CA LYS A 13 4.99 20.20 -10.63
C LYS A 13 4.15 20.71 -11.79
N LYS A 14 4.67 20.54 -13.00
CA LYS A 14 3.96 20.95 -14.23
C LYS A 14 2.62 20.24 -14.38
N PHE A 15 2.59 18.93 -14.15
CA PHE A 15 1.37 18.12 -14.27
C PHE A 15 0.29 18.57 -13.27
N VAL A 16 0.66 18.81 -12.02
CA VAL A 16 -0.27 19.30 -10.98
C VAL A 16 -0.82 20.69 -11.33
N GLU A 17 0.05 21.61 -11.77
CA GLU A 17 -0.35 22.98 -12.16
C GLU A 17 -1.28 22.98 -13.37
N GLU A 18 -1.04 22.12 -14.36
CA GLU A 18 -1.85 22.07 -15.60
C GLU A 18 -3.18 21.32 -15.41
N THR A 19 -3.24 20.34 -14.50
CA THR A 19 -4.43 19.48 -14.33
C THR A 19 -5.31 19.87 -13.15
N GLY A 20 -4.76 20.50 -12.12
CA GLY A 20 -5.49 20.86 -10.90
C GLY A 20 -6.02 19.64 -10.11
N ILE A 21 -5.33 18.51 -10.15
CA ILE A 21 -5.73 17.28 -9.45
C ILE A 21 -5.57 17.41 -7.93
N ASP A 22 -6.40 16.68 -7.19
CA ASP A 22 -6.43 16.70 -5.72
C ASP A 22 -5.39 15.80 -5.06
N CYS A 23 -4.88 14.78 -5.76
CA CYS A 23 -3.82 13.88 -5.30
C CYS A 23 -3.09 13.24 -6.48
N LEU A 24 -1.85 12.80 -6.28
CA LEU A 24 -1.03 12.20 -7.33
C LEU A 24 -0.39 10.89 -6.87
N ALA A 25 -0.55 9.82 -7.67
CA ALA A 25 0.22 8.60 -7.50
C ALA A 25 1.59 8.73 -8.18
N VAL A 26 2.65 8.43 -7.43
CA VAL A 26 4.04 8.58 -7.89
C VAL A 26 4.75 7.23 -8.00
N ALA A 27 5.58 7.07 -9.01
CA ALA A 27 6.43 5.90 -9.21
C ALA A 27 7.81 6.16 -8.58
N ILE A 28 8.07 5.49 -7.46
CA ILE A 28 9.29 5.62 -6.66
C ILE A 28 9.93 4.26 -6.34
N GLY A 29 9.61 3.21 -7.14
CA GLY A 29 10.19 1.88 -7.00
C GLY A 29 9.23 0.75 -6.66
N THR A 30 7.95 1.05 -6.39
CA THR A 30 6.91 0.04 -6.24
C THR A 30 6.21 -0.26 -7.57
N ALA A 31 5.66 -1.47 -7.70
CA ALA A 31 4.91 -1.90 -8.86
C ALA A 31 3.71 -2.78 -8.43
N HIS A 32 2.76 -2.98 -9.34
CA HIS A 32 1.64 -3.88 -9.09
C HIS A 32 2.05 -5.36 -9.26
N GLY A 33 1.49 -6.23 -8.43
CA GLY A 33 1.68 -7.67 -8.52
C GLY A 33 2.57 -8.26 -7.42
N ARG A 34 3.13 -9.45 -7.68
CA ARG A 34 4.04 -10.13 -6.73
C ARG A 34 5.48 -9.74 -7.04
N TYR A 35 6.20 -9.31 -6.02
CA TYR A 35 7.62 -9.04 -6.13
C TYR A 35 8.45 -10.34 -6.04
N HIS A 36 9.57 -10.37 -6.76
CA HIS A 36 10.64 -11.35 -6.55
C HIS A 36 11.66 -10.79 -5.54
N GLY A 37 11.22 -10.57 -4.30
CA GLY A 37 12.00 -9.92 -3.25
C GLY A 37 11.36 -8.60 -2.79
N THR A 38 11.98 -7.93 -1.83
CA THR A 38 11.49 -6.64 -1.33
C THR A 38 11.83 -5.54 -2.34
N PRO A 39 10.86 -4.74 -2.82
CA PRO A 39 11.14 -3.65 -3.74
C PRO A 39 12.00 -2.57 -3.08
N HIS A 40 12.86 -1.96 -3.87
CA HIS A 40 13.64 -0.81 -3.43
C HIS A 40 12.85 0.47 -3.68
N ILE A 41 12.51 1.19 -2.60
CA ILE A 41 11.86 2.50 -2.69
C ILE A 41 12.93 3.58 -2.66
N ASP A 42 12.89 4.48 -3.63
CA ASP A 42 13.74 5.67 -3.67
C ASP A 42 13.14 6.78 -2.80
N PHE A 43 13.60 6.85 -1.56
CA PHE A 43 13.14 7.84 -0.59
C PHE A 43 13.72 9.24 -0.84
N ASP A 44 14.87 9.32 -1.50
CA ASP A 44 15.46 10.61 -1.88
C ASP A 44 14.64 11.24 -3.00
N LEU A 45 14.19 10.44 -3.96
CA LEU A 45 13.24 10.87 -4.99
C LEU A 45 11.90 11.27 -4.38
N LEU A 46 11.36 10.49 -3.43
CA LEU A 46 10.12 10.85 -2.73
C LEU A 46 10.25 12.23 -2.08
N LYS A 47 11.37 12.50 -1.41
CA LYS A 47 11.62 13.80 -0.82
C LYS A 47 11.65 14.92 -1.87
N GLN A 48 12.35 14.73 -2.98
CA GLN A 48 12.39 15.73 -4.07
C GLN A 48 10.99 16.03 -4.61
N ILE A 49 10.11 15.01 -4.70
CA ILE A 49 8.72 15.20 -5.16
C ILE A 49 7.93 15.99 -4.11
N THR A 50 8.04 15.65 -2.82
CA THR A 50 7.33 16.37 -1.75
C THR A 50 7.80 17.83 -1.60
N ASP A 51 9.02 18.14 -2.01
CA ASP A 51 9.54 19.51 -1.96
C ASP A 51 8.98 20.42 -3.09
N VAL A 52 8.33 19.86 -4.12
CA VAL A 52 7.84 20.61 -5.29
C VAL A 52 6.31 20.67 -5.41
N VAL A 53 5.55 19.90 -4.61
CA VAL A 53 4.06 19.92 -4.60
C VAL A 53 3.52 19.77 -3.18
N ASP A 54 2.38 20.42 -2.92
CA ASP A 54 1.68 20.39 -1.62
C ASP A 54 0.47 19.46 -1.61
N ILE A 55 0.16 18.80 -2.75
CA ILE A 55 -0.98 17.88 -2.82
C ILE A 55 -0.64 16.50 -2.23
N PRO A 56 -1.64 15.76 -1.72
CA PRO A 56 -1.43 14.41 -1.21
C PRO A 56 -0.81 13.46 -2.24
N LEU A 57 0.23 12.72 -1.82
CA LEU A 57 0.87 11.70 -2.64
C LEU A 57 0.35 10.30 -2.30
N VAL A 58 0.23 9.47 -3.34
CA VAL A 58 -0.31 8.12 -3.26
C VAL A 58 0.76 7.10 -3.65
N LEU A 59 0.92 6.05 -2.85
CA LEU A 59 1.75 4.89 -3.17
C LEU A 59 0.88 3.75 -3.70
N HIS A 60 1.08 3.36 -4.96
CA HIS A 60 0.54 2.12 -5.53
C HIS A 60 1.50 0.95 -5.30
N GLY A 61 0.98 -0.28 -5.39
CA GLY A 61 1.81 -1.48 -5.23
C GLY A 61 2.34 -1.69 -3.81
N GLY A 62 1.59 -1.27 -2.78
CA GLY A 62 1.99 -1.39 -1.38
C GLY A 62 2.11 -2.83 -0.88
N SER A 63 1.34 -3.79 -1.44
CA SER A 63 1.42 -5.21 -1.08
C SER A 63 2.80 -5.79 -1.44
N GLY A 64 3.46 -6.46 -0.48
CA GLY A 64 4.80 -7.03 -0.68
C GLY A 64 5.96 -6.03 -0.51
N THR A 65 5.66 -4.80 -0.18
CA THR A 65 6.67 -3.74 0.04
C THR A 65 7.37 -3.87 1.40
N GLY A 66 6.71 -4.48 2.37
CA GLY A 66 7.19 -4.68 3.75
C GLY A 66 6.90 -3.49 4.66
N ASP A 67 6.65 -3.80 5.93
CA ASP A 67 6.20 -2.85 6.95
C ASP A 67 7.14 -1.67 7.14
N GLU A 68 8.45 -1.92 7.15
CA GLU A 68 9.45 -0.87 7.34
C GLU A 68 9.41 0.16 6.21
N ASN A 69 9.39 -0.31 4.97
CA ASN A 69 9.29 0.54 3.78
C ASN A 69 7.99 1.33 3.75
N LEU A 70 6.86 0.68 4.04
CA LEU A 70 5.55 1.33 4.08
C LEU A 70 5.49 2.41 5.16
N ARG A 71 5.94 2.09 6.38
CA ARG A 71 6.01 3.07 7.47
C ARG A 71 6.91 4.24 7.13
N LYS A 72 8.08 3.96 6.52
CA LYS A 72 9.00 5.00 6.08
C LYS A 72 8.40 5.87 4.97
N ALA A 73 7.70 5.28 4.00
CA ALA A 73 7.03 6.03 2.94
C ALA A 73 5.96 7.00 3.50
N VAL A 74 5.11 6.53 4.41
CA VAL A 74 4.12 7.38 5.08
C VAL A 74 4.77 8.52 5.87
N LYS A 75 5.84 8.23 6.61
CA LYS A 75 6.58 9.27 7.37
C LYS A 75 7.30 10.28 6.47
N ASN A 76 7.60 9.92 5.22
CA ASN A 76 8.28 10.78 4.26
C ASN A 76 7.35 11.43 3.22
N GLY A 77 6.04 11.41 3.45
CA GLY A 77 5.11 12.23 2.67
C GLY A 77 4.11 11.48 1.79
N ILE A 78 4.01 10.15 1.89
CA ILE A 78 2.89 9.40 1.31
C ILE A 78 1.67 9.50 2.25
N GLN A 79 0.56 10.05 1.77
CA GLN A 79 -0.68 10.18 2.54
C GLN A 79 -1.69 9.06 2.27
N LYS A 80 -1.56 8.33 1.14
CA LYS A 80 -2.45 7.22 0.78
C LYS A 80 -1.65 6.03 0.26
N VAL A 81 -1.90 4.84 0.79
CA VAL A 81 -1.28 3.59 0.33
C VAL A 81 -2.35 2.66 -0.22
N ASN A 82 -2.16 2.15 -1.44
CA ASN A 82 -3.05 1.16 -2.04
C ASN A 82 -2.55 -0.26 -1.75
N LEU A 83 -3.37 -1.01 -1.03
CA LEU A 83 -3.13 -2.39 -0.60
C LEU A 83 -4.28 -3.27 -1.10
N ALA A 84 -3.98 -4.41 -1.71
CA ALA A 84 -5.00 -5.36 -2.15
C ALA A 84 -4.53 -6.82 -1.99
N THR A 85 -3.44 -7.19 -2.65
CA THR A 85 -3.00 -8.60 -2.76
C THR A 85 -2.81 -9.25 -1.39
N GLU A 86 -2.11 -8.60 -0.46
CA GLU A 86 -1.86 -9.16 0.88
C GLU A 86 -3.13 -9.33 1.71
N LEU A 87 -4.12 -8.45 1.55
CA LEU A 87 -5.40 -8.58 2.24
C LEU A 87 -6.16 -9.84 1.77
N VAL A 88 -6.21 -10.03 0.44
CA VAL A 88 -6.84 -11.21 -0.16
C VAL A 88 -6.09 -12.48 0.19
N VAL A 89 -4.75 -12.45 0.17
CA VAL A 89 -3.91 -13.60 0.55
C VAL A 89 -4.14 -13.97 2.02
N ALA A 90 -4.17 -13.02 2.93
CA ALA A 90 -4.43 -13.29 4.34
C ALA A 90 -5.83 -13.90 4.57
N GLY A 91 -6.85 -13.40 3.87
CA GLY A 91 -8.18 -14.00 3.90
C GLY A 91 -8.19 -15.45 3.39
N LYS A 92 -7.46 -15.71 2.30
CA LYS A 92 -7.30 -17.05 1.73
C LYS A 92 -6.61 -18.00 2.72
N GLU A 93 -5.51 -17.58 3.34
CA GLU A 93 -4.73 -18.38 4.29
C GLU A 93 -5.55 -18.75 5.54
N GLU A 94 -6.32 -17.81 6.08
CA GLU A 94 -7.24 -18.08 7.19
C GLU A 94 -8.32 -19.08 6.78
N LEU A 95 -8.91 -18.92 5.60
CA LEU A 95 -9.88 -19.87 5.07
C LEU A 95 -9.27 -21.27 4.85
N GLU A 96 -8.08 -21.37 4.28
CA GLU A 96 -7.37 -22.63 4.08
C GLU A 96 -7.09 -23.34 5.42
N THR A 97 -6.72 -22.58 6.45
CA THR A 97 -6.54 -23.10 7.81
C THR A 97 -7.87 -23.63 8.38
N PHE A 98 -8.94 -22.87 8.21
CA PHE A 98 -10.26 -23.22 8.70
C PHE A 98 -10.81 -24.52 8.09
N ILE A 99 -10.64 -24.76 6.80
CA ILE A 99 -11.15 -25.95 6.11
C ILE A 99 -10.32 -27.22 6.36
N GLN A 100 -9.20 -27.15 7.08
CA GLN A 100 -8.44 -28.34 7.49
C GLN A 100 -9.21 -29.18 8.51
N ASP A 101 -10.07 -28.59 9.33
CA ASP A 101 -11.03 -29.33 10.14
C ASP A 101 -12.13 -29.89 9.22
N LYS A 102 -12.17 -31.22 9.06
CA LYS A 102 -13.16 -31.88 8.20
C LYS A 102 -14.61 -31.70 8.68
N ASN A 103 -14.82 -31.29 9.92
CA ASN A 103 -16.13 -31.03 10.50
C ASN A 103 -16.46 -29.54 10.53
N PHE A 104 -15.77 -28.71 9.75
CA PHE A 104 -16.00 -27.26 9.74
C PHE A 104 -17.47 -26.93 9.44
N ASP A 105 -17.95 -25.87 10.08
CA ASP A 105 -19.26 -25.28 9.76
C ASP A 105 -19.18 -24.53 8.42
N LYS A 106 -19.88 -25.03 7.41
CA LYS A 106 -19.93 -24.42 6.08
C LYS A 106 -20.37 -22.96 6.06
N TRP A 107 -21.12 -22.54 7.06
CA TRP A 107 -21.59 -21.15 7.17
C TRP A 107 -20.48 -20.20 7.66
N GLN A 108 -19.40 -20.72 8.17
CA GLN A 108 -18.22 -19.97 8.60
C GLN A 108 -17.13 -19.80 7.51
N LEU A 109 -17.34 -20.30 6.29
CA LEU A 109 -16.37 -20.16 5.20
C LEU A 109 -16.11 -18.67 4.85
N ILE A 110 -17.17 -17.92 4.60
CA ILE A 110 -17.06 -16.49 4.31
C ILE A 110 -16.57 -15.69 5.54
N PRO A 111 -17.13 -15.88 6.74
CA PRO A 111 -16.61 -15.26 7.96
C PRO A 111 -15.10 -15.52 8.19
N SER A 112 -14.61 -16.74 7.94
CA SER A 112 -13.17 -17.05 8.07
C SER A 112 -12.31 -16.25 7.10
N PHE A 113 -12.70 -16.16 5.84
CA PHE A 113 -12.02 -15.31 4.87
C PHE A 113 -12.00 -13.84 5.31
N ILE A 114 -13.17 -13.33 5.73
CA ILE A 114 -13.31 -11.94 6.20
C ILE A 114 -12.41 -11.69 7.41
N LYS A 115 -12.33 -12.65 8.33
CA LYS A 115 -11.46 -12.54 9.51
C LYS A 115 -10.01 -12.31 9.10
N GLY A 116 -9.42 -13.18 8.28
CA GLY A 116 -8.03 -13.04 7.85
C GLY A 116 -7.78 -11.73 7.09
N TYR A 117 -8.72 -11.34 6.22
CA TYR A 117 -8.68 -10.07 5.51
C TYR A 117 -8.68 -8.87 6.48
N SER A 118 -9.60 -8.89 7.45
CA SER A 118 -9.76 -7.80 8.42
C SER A 118 -8.57 -7.69 9.37
N ASP A 119 -8.05 -8.82 9.85
CA ASP A 119 -6.87 -8.85 10.72
C ASP A 119 -5.66 -8.20 10.01
N ARG A 120 -5.47 -8.50 8.73
CA ARG A 120 -4.41 -7.88 7.92
C ARG A 120 -4.65 -6.39 7.69
N LEU A 121 -5.89 -5.98 7.46
CA LEU A 121 -6.23 -4.56 7.31
C LEU A 121 -6.00 -3.79 8.62
N GLU A 122 -6.41 -4.36 9.76
CA GLU A 122 -6.15 -3.78 11.09
C GLU A 122 -4.65 -3.61 11.35
N HIS A 123 -3.82 -4.59 10.94
CA HIS A 123 -2.38 -4.46 11.00
C HIS A 123 -1.88 -3.19 10.28
N TYR A 124 -2.37 -2.90 9.08
CA TYR A 124 -1.98 -1.70 8.33
C TYR A 124 -2.51 -0.40 8.94
N VAL A 125 -3.72 -0.41 9.50
CA VAL A 125 -4.25 0.74 10.24
C VAL A 125 -3.32 1.09 11.41
N LYS A 126 -2.84 0.08 12.16
CA LYS A 126 -1.86 0.26 13.24
C LYS A 126 -0.50 0.70 12.70
N LEU A 127 -0.02 0.08 11.62
CA LEU A 127 1.26 0.39 11.00
C LEU A 127 1.37 1.86 10.58
N PHE A 128 0.26 2.44 10.13
CA PHE A 128 0.18 3.83 9.66
C PHE A 128 -0.27 4.82 10.75
N ASP A 129 -0.32 4.40 12.03
CA ASP A 129 -0.74 5.22 13.17
C ASP A 129 -2.15 5.85 12.97
N GLN A 130 -3.09 5.10 12.37
CA GLN A 130 -4.44 5.58 12.08
C GLN A 130 -5.50 5.15 13.11
N GLU A 131 -5.12 4.43 14.16
CA GLU A 131 -6.02 4.05 15.23
C GLU A 131 -6.62 5.28 15.91
N ASN A 132 -7.95 5.21 16.17
CA ASN A 132 -8.70 6.30 16.84
C ASN A 132 -8.63 7.67 16.12
N ARG A 133 -8.37 7.69 14.82
CA ARG A 133 -8.34 8.91 14.01
C ARG A 133 -9.55 9.09 13.09
N ALA A 134 -10.54 8.22 13.16
CA ALA A 134 -11.83 8.44 12.56
C ALA A 134 -12.61 9.38 13.52
N TRP A 135 -12.77 10.67 13.09
CA TRP A 135 -13.56 11.72 13.77
C TRP A 135 -14.25 11.31 15.08
#